data_f58af1ee02a22d35379886d6ed9ff238
#
_entry.id   f58af1ee02a22d35379886d6ed9ff238
#
_cell.length_a   1.000
_cell.length_b   1.000
_cell.length_c   1.000
_cell.angle_alpha   90.00
_cell.angle_beta   90.00
_cell.angle_gamma   90.00
#
_symmetry.space_group_name_H-M   'P 1'
#
loop_
_entity.id
_entity.type
_entity.pdbx_description
1 polymer ?
#
loop_
_entity_poly.entity_id
_entity_poly.type
_entity_poly.pdbx_seq_one_letter_code
_entity_poly.pdbx_strand_id
1 'polypeptide(L)'
;MYGISYEQVLGTSPAAIYPRWGFGVRIFGGSAPGTGENFGNMAFASAFGYIPGIVRGQGLKITAQGQHQFADGKTYYLSSIAELPRGYKSNDANTTETYFKVTADYAIPIYLGDVSLSSILYFKRLQLIPFGDFAMDINPREKKIYYSYGADILVDFNLLRLAFPLSLGMRYARTGFHKNYFGFLANISF
;
A
#
# COMPACT_ATOMS: atom_id res chain seq x y z
N MET A 1 -22.09 1.95 -4.17
CA MET A 1 -20.71 1.84 -4.70
C MET A 1 -20.67 0.66 -5.64
N TYR A 2 -20.18 0.83 -6.86
CA TYR A 2 -20.07 -0.20 -7.90
C TYR A 2 -18.62 -0.28 -8.35
N GLY A 3 -18.13 -1.48 -8.67
CA GLY A 3 -16.74 -1.61 -9.10
C GLY A 3 -16.49 -2.89 -9.88
N ILE A 4 -15.42 -2.86 -10.64
CA ILE A 4 -14.87 -3.99 -11.40
C ILE A 4 -13.41 -4.14 -11.00
N SER A 5 -12.99 -5.38 -10.79
CA SER A 5 -11.59 -5.71 -10.54
C SER A 5 -11.17 -6.86 -11.44
N TYR A 6 -9.96 -6.75 -11.96
CA TYR A 6 -9.28 -7.83 -12.69
C TYR A 6 -7.88 -8.01 -12.11
N GLU A 7 -7.49 -9.24 -11.87
CA GLU A 7 -6.19 -9.58 -11.32
C GLU A 7 -5.65 -10.85 -11.95
N GLN A 8 -4.39 -10.81 -12.38
CA GLN A 8 -3.66 -11.97 -12.86
C GLN A 8 -2.26 -11.97 -12.22
N VAL A 9 -2.04 -12.92 -11.34
CA VAL A 9 -0.81 -13.01 -10.56
C VAL A 9 -0.29 -14.44 -10.58
N LEU A 10 1.00 -14.61 -10.86
CA LEU A 10 1.65 -15.92 -10.74
C LEU A 10 1.83 -16.29 -9.27
N GLY A 11 1.79 -17.57 -8.96
CA GLY A 11 2.03 -18.08 -7.62
C GLY A 11 3.37 -17.59 -7.06
N THR A 12 3.36 -17.17 -5.80
CA THR A 12 4.57 -16.71 -5.10
C THR A 12 5.40 -17.91 -4.65
N SER A 13 6.69 -17.91 -4.96
CA SER A 13 7.61 -18.91 -4.41
C SER A 13 7.72 -18.74 -2.89
N PRO A 14 7.85 -19.84 -2.10
CA PRO A 14 8.05 -19.75 -0.64
C PRO A 14 9.25 -18.89 -0.20
N ALA A 15 10.25 -18.77 -1.07
CA ALA A 15 11.43 -17.94 -0.82
C ALA A 15 11.23 -16.45 -1.20
N ALA A 16 10.22 -16.13 -1.99
CA ALA A 16 9.95 -14.75 -2.43
C ALA A 16 8.91 -14.08 -1.56
N ILE A 17 8.96 -12.75 -1.45
CA ILE A 17 7.98 -11.92 -0.75
C ILE A 17 6.85 -11.57 -1.73
N TYR A 18 7.21 -11.19 -2.95
CA TYR A 18 6.26 -10.84 -4.00
C TYR A 18 6.21 -11.90 -5.11
N PRO A 19 5.08 -12.02 -5.79
CA PRO A 19 4.99 -12.79 -7.03
C PRO A 19 6.05 -12.34 -8.04
N ARG A 20 6.55 -13.29 -8.84
CA ARG A 20 7.55 -12.96 -9.87
C ARG A 20 7.00 -12.06 -10.96
N TRP A 21 5.74 -12.28 -11.35
CA TRP A 21 4.99 -11.49 -12.32
C TRP A 21 3.54 -11.44 -11.91
N GLY A 22 2.92 -10.36 -12.20
CA GLY A 22 1.49 -10.18 -12.01
C GLY A 22 1.08 -8.74 -12.17
N PHE A 23 -0.18 -8.52 -12.44
CA PHE A 23 -0.78 -7.20 -12.45
C PHE A 23 -2.24 -7.30 -12.06
N GLY A 24 -2.78 -6.20 -11.60
CA GLY A 24 -4.20 -6.06 -11.33
C GLY A 24 -4.66 -4.63 -11.51
N VAL A 25 -5.93 -4.51 -11.86
CA VAL A 25 -6.61 -3.22 -12.02
C VAL A 25 -7.93 -3.28 -11.28
N ARG A 26 -8.28 -2.18 -10.60
CA ARG A 26 -9.51 -2.04 -9.86
C ARG A 26 -10.11 -0.67 -10.11
N ILE A 27 -11.36 -0.62 -10.50
CA ILE A 27 -12.08 0.63 -10.80
C ILE A 27 -13.37 0.63 -10.01
N PHE A 28 -13.65 1.72 -9.32
CA PHE A 28 -14.87 1.92 -8.54
C PHE A 28 -15.54 3.24 -8.87
N GLY A 29 -16.88 3.22 -8.88
CA GLY A 29 -17.72 4.40 -8.83
C GLY A 29 -18.50 4.43 -7.51
N GLY A 30 -18.52 5.57 -6.85
CA GLY A 30 -19.28 5.82 -5.63
C GLY A 30 -20.31 6.92 -5.84
N SER A 31 -21.54 6.66 -5.41
CA SER A 31 -22.60 7.67 -5.29
C SER A 31 -23.34 7.46 -3.98
N ALA A 32 -23.99 8.48 -3.49
CA ALA A 32 -24.86 8.43 -2.31
C ALA A 32 -26.33 8.61 -2.72
N PRO A 33 -26.98 7.57 -3.27
CA PRO A 33 -28.39 7.65 -3.69
C PRO A 33 -29.30 7.88 -2.48
N GLY A 34 -30.30 8.72 -2.65
CA GLY A 34 -31.34 8.98 -1.61
C GLY A 34 -30.98 10.04 -0.57
N THR A 35 -29.79 10.62 -0.60
CA THR A 35 -29.38 11.69 0.33
C THR A 35 -29.57 13.08 -0.29
N GLY A 36 -30.25 13.15 -1.42
CA GLY A 36 -30.55 14.41 -2.10
C GLY A 36 -29.34 15.05 -2.79
N GLU A 37 -29.43 16.35 -3.01
CA GLU A 37 -28.44 17.10 -3.80
C GLU A 37 -27.13 17.41 -3.08
N ASN A 38 -26.98 16.97 -1.82
CA ASN A 38 -25.90 17.44 -0.95
C ASN A 38 -24.60 16.61 -1.06
N PHE A 39 -24.63 15.41 -1.64
CA PHE A 39 -23.46 14.54 -1.78
C PHE A 39 -22.97 14.49 -3.23
N GLY A 40 -21.64 14.58 -3.38
CA GLY A 40 -20.96 14.35 -4.64
C GLY A 40 -20.85 12.87 -5.01
N ASN A 41 -20.42 12.62 -6.24
CA ASN A 41 -20.02 11.32 -6.74
C ASN A 41 -18.50 11.18 -6.69
N MET A 42 -17.99 9.94 -6.71
CA MET A 42 -16.57 9.67 -6.71
C MET A 42 -16.21 8.58 -7.71
N ALA A 43 -15.13 8.77 -8.43
CA ALA A 43 -14.47 7.74 -9.21
C ALA A 43 -13.11 7.42 -8.61
N PHE A 44 -12.77 6.15 -8.52
CA PHE A 44 -11.49 5.64 -8.04
C PHE A 44 -10.96 4.58 -8.99
N ALA A 45 -9.67 4.62 -9.28
CA ALA A 45 -8.97 3.59 -10.02
C ALA A 45 -7.66 3.26 -9.32
N SER A 46 -7.31 1.99 -9.27
CA SER A 46 -5.99 1.54 -8.83
C SER A 46 -5.47 0.44 -9.74
N ALA A 47 -4.16 0.43 -9.95
CA ALA A 47 -3.46 -0.61 -10.67
C ALA A 47 -2.21 -0.99 -9.90
N PHE A 48 -1.82 -2.25 -9.96
CA PHE A 48 -0.55 -2.70 -9.44
C PHE A 48 0.13 -3.66 -10.42
N GLY A 49 1.44 -3.72 -10.33
CA GLY A 49 2.25 -4.65 -11.11
C GLY A 49 3.41 -5.19 -10.28
N TYR A 50 3.74 -6.46 -10.50
CA TYR A 50 4.91 -7.12 -9.93
C TYR A 50 5.93 -7.40 -11.03
N ILE A 51 7.18 -7.10 -10.75
CA ILE A 51 8.33 -7.32 -11.63
C ILE A 51 9.41 -8.05 -10.84
N PRO A 52 10.11 -9.04 -11.43
CA PRO A 52 11.20 -9.70 -10.74
C PRO A 52 12.34 -8.72 -10.43
N GLY A 53 12.94 -8.88 -9.25
CA GLY A 53 14.11 -8.10 -8.86
C GLY A 53 15.40 -8.56 -9.53
N ILE A 54 16.50 -7.91 -9.18
CA ILE A 54 17.84 -8.17 -9.74
C ILE A 54 18.34 -9.55 -9.32
N VAL A 55 18.08 -9.93 -8.07
CA VAL A 55 18.52 -11.23 -7.52
C VAL A 55 17.31 -12.13 -7.32
N ARG A 56 17.54 -13.44 -7.39
CA ARG A 56 16.51 -14.45 -7.20
C ARG A 56 15.81 -14.29 -5.84
N GLY A 57 14.48 -14.27 -5.83
CA GLY A 57 13.65 -14.05 -4.64
C GLY A 57 13.31 -12.59 -4.35
N GLN A 58 14.02 -11.65 -4.93
CA GLN A 58 13.67 -10.22 -4.86
C GLN A 58 12.55 -9.89 -5.85
N GLY A 59 11.81 -8.83 -5.57
CA GLY A 59 10.72 -8.37 -6.42
C GLY A 59 10.42 -6.88 -6.23
N LEU A 60 9.97 -6.24 -7.29
CA LEU A 60 9.48 -4.88 -7.30
C LEU A 60 7.96 -4.91 -7.45
N LYS A 61 7.25 -4.21 -6.58
CA LYS A 61 5.84 -3.91 -6.71
C LYS A 61 5.67 -2.43 -6.99
N ILE A 62 4.95 -2.11 -8.04
CA ILE A 62 4.54 -0.74 -8.34
C ILE A 62 3.03 -0.68 -8.20
N THR A 63 2.53 0.33 -7.49
CA THR A 63 1.10 0.57 -7.32
C THR A 63 0.79 2.00 -7.71
N ALA A 64 -0.23 2.20 -8.55
CA ALA A 64 -0.76 3.50 -8.91
C ALA A 64 -2.21 3.59 -8.47
N GLN A 65 -2.61 4.72 -7.89
CA GLN A 65 -3.98 4.99 -7.46
C GLN A 65 -4.38 6.38 -7.92
N GLY A 66 -5.61 6.51 -8.36
CA GLY A 66 -6.21 7.79 -8.73
C GLY A 66 -7.63 7.89 -8.19
N GLN A 67 -8.00 9.06 -7.71
CA GLN A 67 -9.34 9.36 -7.21
C GLN A 67 -9.76 10.73 -7.73
N HIS A 68 -11.02 10.83 -8.15
CA HIS A 68 -11.64 12.10 -8.48
C HIS A 68 -13.02 12.19 -7.83
N GLN A 69 -13.30 13.30 -7.17
CA GLN A 69 -14.59 13.59 -6.57
C GLN A 69 -15.33 14.65 -7.39
N PHE A 70 -16.50 14.30 -7.91
CA PHE A 70 -17.43 15.18 -8.61
C PHE A 70 -18.34 15.85 -7.58
N ALA A 71 -17.88 16.94 -7.02
CA ALA A 71 -18.54 17.57 -5.89
C ALA A 71 -18.91 19.05 -6.14
N ASP A 72 -18.97 19.46 -7.40
CA ASP A 72 -19.32 20.83 -7.79
C ASP A 72 -20.69 21.23 -7.21
N GLY A 73 -20.69 22.29 -6.39
CA GLY A 73 -21.91 22.79 -5.72
C GLY A 73 -22.47 21.86 -4.63
N LYS A 74 -21.76 20.82 -4.24
CA LYS A 74 -22.19 19.88 -3.20
C LYS A 74 -21.59 20.24 -1.84
N THR A 75 -22.37 19.98 -0.78
CA THR A 75 -21.96 20.29 0.60
C THR A 75 -21.01 19.23 1.18
N TYR A 76 -21.19 17.97 0.79
CA TYR A 76 -20.46 16.85 1.37
C TYR A 76 -19.69 16.07 0.32
N TYR A 77 -18.47 15.65 0.72
CA TYR A 77 -17.60 14.77 -0.03
C TYR A 77 -17.72 13.32 0.48
N LEU A 78 -17.56 12.35 -0.41
CA LEU A 78 -17.41 10.96 -0.01
C LEU A 78 -16.03 10.76 0.65
N SER A 79 -15.95 9.79 1.56
CA SER A 79 -14.68 9.44 2.17
C SER A 79 -13.66 9.00 1.10
N SER A 80 -12.44 9.50 1.20
CA SER A 80 -11.35 9.11 0.30
C SER A 80 -11.07 7.61 0.41
N ILE A 81 -10.94 6.95 -0.74
CA ILE A 81 -10.50 5.55 -0.85
C ILE A 81 -8.98 5.52 -1.10
N ALA A 82 -8.45 6.52 -1.80
CA ALA A 82 -7.03 6.60 -2.08
C ALA A 82 -6.22 6.77 -0.80
N GLU A 83 -5.19 5.97 -0.66
CA GLU A 83 -4.29 6.00 0.48
C GLU A 83 -3.33 7.18 0.39
N LEU A 84 -2.98 7.77 1.54
CA LEU A 84 -1.92 8.76 1.61
C LEU A 84 -0.54 8.11 1.50
N PRO A 85 0.52 8.86 1.10
CA PRO A 85 1.89 8.39 1.19
C PRO A 85 2.24 8.03 2.64
N ARG A 86 3.06 7.03 2.81
CA ARG A 86 3.46 6.52 4.12
C ARG A 86 4.12 7.64 4.96
N GLY A 87 3.73 7.74 6.22
CA GLY A 87 4.21 8.77 7.15
C GLY A 87 3.39 10.05 7.18
N TYR A 88 2.42 10.24 6.25
CA TYR A 88 1.46 11.32 6.33
C TYR A 88 0.21 10.91 7.11
N LYS A 89 -0.37 11.85 7.84
CA LYS A 89 -1.65 11.69 8.54
C LYS A 89 -2.77 12.31 7.71
N SER A 90 -4.02 11.90 7.97
CA SER A 90 -5.20 12.44 7.27
C SER A 90 -5.31 13.98 7.34
N ASN A 91 -4.77 14.60 8.38
CA ASN A 91 -4.77 16.05 8.52
C ASN A 91 -3.65 16.74 7.71
N ASP A 92 -2.66 16.00 7.23
CA ASP A 92 -1.53 16.56 6.46
C ASP A 92 -1.86 16.73 4.98
N ALA A 93 -2.84 15.98 4.47
CA ALA A 93 -3.21 15.98 3.07
C ALA A 93 -4.73 16.01 2.89
N ASN A 94 -5.19 16.88 2.02
CA ASN A 94 -6.60 17.03 1.68
C ASN A 94 -6.86 16.38 0.30
N THR A 95 -7.54 15.24 0.29
CA THR A 95 -7.82 14.46 -0.93
C THR A 95 -9.23 14.73 -1.46
N THR A 96 -9.66 16.00 -1.45
CA THR A 96 -11.06 16.36 -1.65
C THR A 96 -11.51 16.38 -3.11
N GLU A 97 -10.61 16.57 -4.08
CA GLU A 97 -11.02 16.62 -5.49
C GLU A 97 -10.32 15.58 -6.34
N THR A 98 -9.15 15.89 -6.85
CA THR A 98 -8.38 14.97 -7.68
C THR A 98 -7.10 14.60 -6.95
N TYR A 99 -6.93 13.33 -6.70
CA TYR A 99 -5.75 12.81 -6.03
C TYR A 99 -5.15 11.65 -6.82
N PHE A 100 -3.84 11.65 -6.93
CA PHE A 100 -3.08 10.60 -7.60
C PHE A 100 -1.89 10.18 -6.72
N LYS A 101 -1.61 8.88 -6.64
CA LYS A 101 -0.47 8.33 -5.90
C LYS A 101 0.20 7.21 -6.69
N VAL A 102 1.52 7.19 -6.66
CA VAL A 102 2.35 6.06 -7.12
C VAL A 102 3.25 5.61 -5.98
N THR A 103 3.36 4.33 -5.82
CA THR A 103 4.20 3.67 -4.80
C THR A 103 5.09 2.65 -5.50
N ALA A 104 6.36 2.60 -5.12
CA ALA A 104 7.31 1.56 -5.50
C ALA A 104 7.87 0.90 -4.25
N ASP A 105 7.73 -0.43 -4.16
CA ASP A 105 8.20 -1.26 -3.06
C ASP A 105 9.17 -2.32 -3.59
N TYR A 106 10.41 -2.34 -3.13
CA TYR A 106 11.40 -3.32 -3.53
C TYR A 106 11.65 -4.33 -2.41
N ALA A 107 11.18 -5.55 -2.58
CA ALA A 107 11.26 -6.59 -1.57
C ALA A 107 12.55 -7.37 -1.64
N ILE A 108 13.28 -7.43 -0.54
CA ILE A 108 14.55 -8.16 -0.36
C ILE A 108 14.34 -9.18 0.75
N PRO A 109 14.13 -10.47 0.42
CA PRO A 109 14.13 -11.53 1.43
C PRO A 109 15.55 -11.85 1.88
N ILE A 110 15.78 -11.85 3.18
CA ILE A 110 17.02 -12.29 3.81
C ILE A 110 16.70 -13.57 4.58
N TYR A 111 17.26 -14.65 4.12
CA TYR A 111 17.01 -15.96 4.72
C TYR A 111 17.81 -16.12 6.01
N LEU A 112 17.14 -16.49 7.10
CA LEU A 112 17.78 -16.61 8.42
C LEU A 112 18.28 -18.02 8.74
N GLY A 113 18.16 -18.98 7.79
CA GLY A 113 18.70 -20.33 7.94
C GLY A 113 18.04 -21.13 9.05
N ASP A 114 16.71 -21.23 9.04
CA ASP A 114 15.92 -22.12 9.92
C ASP A 114 16.27 -22.01 11.42
N VAL A 115 16.34 -20.77 11.92
CA VAL A 115 16.58 -20.51 13.33
C VAL A 115 15.32 -20.81 14.14
N SER A 116 15.35 -21.86 14.96
CA SER A 116 14.29 -22.18 15.91
C SER A 116 14.67 -21.75 17.33
N LEU A 117 13.80 -20.98 17.96
CA LEU A 117 13.90 -20.66 19.38
C LEU A 117 12.93 -21.59 20.14
N SER A 118 13.41 -22.77 20.59
CA SER A 118 12.57 -23.78 21.19
C SER A 118 11.53 -24.37 20.20
N SER A 119 10.68 -25.25 20.67
CA SER A 119 9.59 -25.87 19.91
C SER A 119 8.43 -24.88 19.61
N ILE A 120 8.52 -23.63 20.08
CA ILE A 120 7.42 -22.67 20.08
C ILE A 120 7.56 -21.65 18.95
N LEU A 121 8.79 -21.22 18.63
CA LEU A 121 9.04 -20.12 17.71
C LEU A 121 10.04 -20.54 16.63
N TYR A 122 9.63 -20.37 15.38
CA TYR A 122 10.44 -20.69 14.22
C TYR A 122 10.56 -19.47 13.31
N PHE A 123 11.76 -18.93 13.16
CA PHE A 123 12.05 -17.79 12.29
C PHE A 123 12.30 -18.28 10.87
N LYS A 124 11.57 -17.72 9.91
CA LYS A 124 11.64 -18.09 8.51
C LYS A 124 12.57 -17.19 7.71
N ARG A 125 12.36 -15.89 7.80
CA ARG A 125 13.12 -14.88 7.05
C ARG A 125 12.97 -13.49 7.65
N LEU A 126 13.93 -12.64 7.34
CA LEU A 126 13.82 -11.19 7.48
C LEU A 126 13.41 -10.60 6.12
N GLN A 127 12.49 -9.67 6.11
CA GLN A 127 12.08 -8.90 4.93
C GLN A 127 12.61 -7.47 5.08
N LEU A 128 13.35 -6.99 4.10
CA LEU A 128 13.71 -5.60 3.96
C LEU A 128 13.01 -5.04 2.72
N ILE A 129 12.15 -4.03 2.89
CA ILE A 129 11.35 -3.46 1.81
C ILE A 129 11.58 -1.96 1.75
N PRO A 130 12.67 -1.48 1.11
CA PRO A 130 12.77 -0.07 0.77
C PRO A 130 11.63 0.35 -0.13
N PHE A 131 11.12 1.56 0.10
CA PHE A 131 9.99 2.08 -0.64
C PHE A 131 10.11 3.56 -0.97
N GLY A 132 9.37 3.98 -2.00
CA GLY A 132 9.15 5.37 -2.34
C GLY A 132 7.69 5.60 -2.71
N ASP A 133 7.09 6.64 -2.16
CA ASP A 133 5.74 7.10 -2.47
C ASP A 133 5.81 8.50 -3.06
N PHE A 134 5.04 8.72 -4.10
CA PHE A 134 4.80 10.03 -4.69
C PHE A 134 3.29 10.22 -4.82
N ALA A 135 2.78 11.37 -4.40
CA ALA A 135 1.38 11.70 -4.56
C ALA A 135 1.19 13.18 -4.91
N MET A 136 0.09 13.43 -5.59
CA MET A 136 -0.28 14.75 -6.04
C MET A 136 -1.77 14.96 -5.76
N ASP A 137 -2.08 16.04 -5.08
CA ASP A 137 -3.42 16.55 -4.84
C ASP A 137 -3.63 17.77 -5.73
N ILE A 138 -4.64 17.72 -6.58
CA ILE A 138 -4.96 18.78 -7.56
C ILE A 138 -6.33 19.32 -7.22
N ASN A 139 -6.34 20.50 -6.63
CA ASN A 139 -7.53 21.28 -6.38
C ASN A 139 -7.54 22.51 -7.29
N PRO A 140 -8.70 23.11 -7.64
CA PRO A 140 -8.78 24.29 -8.48
C PRO A 140 -7.98 25.49 -7.98
N ARG A 141 -7.73 25.55 -6.68
CA ARG A 141 -7.03 26.68 -6.03
C ARG A 141 -5.55 26.39 -5.77
N GLU A 142 -5.17 25.12 -5.65
CA GLU A 142 -3.83 24.77 -5.21
C GLU A 142 -3.46 23.34 -5.67
N LYS A 143 -2.21 23.18 -6.11
CA LYS A 143 -1.62 21.88 -6.41
C LYS A 143 -0.58 21.55 -5.33
N LYS A 144 -0.79 20.45 -4.59
CA LYS A 144 0.14 19.97 -3.57
C LYS A 144 0.80 18.67 -4.00
N ILE A 145 2.10 18.62 -3.78
CA ILE A 145 2.91 17.42 -4.03
C ILE A 145 3.37 16.85 -2.69
N TYR A 146 3.20 15.56 -2.52
CA TYR A 146 3.62 14.80 -1.36
C TYR A 146 4.55 13.69 -1.81
N TYR A 147 5.63 13.50 -1.11
CA TYR A 147 6.52 12.37 -1.32
C TYR A 147 7.00 11.82 0.01
N SER A 148 7.21 10.52 0.07
CA SER A 148 7.86 9.88 1.19
C SER A 148 8.74 8.74 0.70
N TYR A 149 9.76 8.44 1.48
CA TYR A 149 10.65 7.31 1.25
C TYR A 149 11.10 6.72 2.57
N GLY A 150 11.43 5.45 2.55
CA GLY A 150 11.81 4.75 3.74
C GLY A 150 12.03 3.27 3.53
N ALA A 151 11.92 2.52 4.60
CA ALA A 151 12.01 1.08 4.56
C ALA A 151 11.13 0.42 5.63
N ASP A 152 10.57 -0.72 5.29
CA ASP A 152 9.93 -1.65 6.20
C ASP A 152 10.90 -2.80 6.48
N ILE A 153 11.05 -3.13 7.75
CA ILE A 153 11.82 -4.30 8.21
C ILE A 153 10.85 -5.20 8.95
N LEU A 154 10.63 -6.42 8.43
CA LEU A 154 9.73 -7.39 9.04
C LEU A 154 10.45 -8.71 9.24
N VAL A 155 10.06 -9.42 10.29
CA VAL A 155 10.51 -10.79 10.58
C VAL A 155 9.32 -11.71 10.41
N ASP A 156 9.44 -12.70 9.55
CA ASP A 156 8.47 -13.78 9.39
C ASP A 156 8.82 -14.91 10.33
N PHE A 157 7.85 -15.33 11.11
CA PHE A 157 7.98 -16.44 12.04
C PHE A 157 6.69 -17.24 12.16
N ASN A 158 6.80 -18.51 12.50
CA ASN A 158 5.70 -19.38 12.83
C ASN A 158 5.66 -19.60 14.34
N LEU A 159 4.48 -19.45 14.93
CA LEU A 159 4.22 -19.68 16.34
C LEU A 159 3.54 -21.04 16.52
N LEU A 160 3.99 -21.86 17.48
CA LEU A 160 3.36 -23.13 17.88
C LEU A 160 3.06 -24.08 16.71
N ARG A 161 3.90 -24.13 15.67
CA ARG A 161 3.67 -24.91 14.44
C ARG A 161 2.38 -24.54 13.69
N LEU A 162 1.85 -23.34 13.91
CA LEU A 162 0.75 -22.84 13.11
C LEU A 162 1.12 -22.80 11.63
N ALA A 163 0.19 -23.17 10.77
CA ALA A 163 0.41 -23.23 9.33
C ALA A 163 0.61 -21.82 8.71
N PHE A 164 0.23 -20.75 9.43
CA PHE A 164 0.30 -19.38 8.93
C PHE A 164 1.51 -18.65 9.48
N PRO A 165 2.34 -18.06 8.60
CA PRO A 165 3.40 -17.19 9.06
C PRO A 165 2.84 -15.88 9.60
N LEU A 166 3.37 -15.47 10.74
CA LEU A 166 3.17 -14.14 11.31
C LEU A 166 4.36 -13.27 10.90
N SER A 167 4.09 -12.02 10.54
CA SER A 167 5.13 -11.05 10.24
C SER A 167 5.00 -9.87 11.18
N LEU A 168 6.04 -9.59 11.95
CA LEU A 168 6.14 -8.41 12.81
C LEU A 168 7.31 -7.56 12.37
N GLY A 169 7.16 -6.25 12.46
CA GLY A 169 8.22 -5.36 12.03
C GLY A 169 8.00 -3.91 12.34
N MET A 170 8.89 -3.11 11.79
CA MET A 170 8.91 -1.67 11.96
C MET A 170 9.02 -0.99 10.60
N ARG A 171 8.36 0.17 10.49
CA ARG A 171 8.46 1.08 9.36
C ARG A 171 9.18 2.33 9.76
N TYR A 172 10.14 2.74 8.97
CA TYR A 172 10.69 4.08 8.97
C TYR A 172 10.29 4.78 7.67
N ALA A 173 9.72 5.96 7.77
CA ALA A 173 9.39 6.81 6.63
C ALA A 173 9.83 8.24 6.88
N ARG A 174 10.42 8.88 5.86
CA ARG A 174 10.72 10.30 5.84
C ARG A 174 9.83 10.99 4.81
N THR A 175 9.09 11.99 5.26
CA THR A 175 8.16 12.74 4.40
C THR A 175 8.83 13.97 3.80
N GLY A 176 8.25 14.51 2.71
CA GLY A 176 8.71 15.74 2.06
C GLY A 176 8.73 16.97 2.97
N PHE A 177 7.97 16.96 4.06
CA PHE A 177 8.02 18.01 5.10
C PHE A 177 9.13 17.79 6.14
N HIS A 178 10.12 16.94 5.82
CA HIS A 178 11.23 16.59 6.69
C HIS A 178 10.83 15.98 8.04
N LYS A 179 9.61 15.45 8.15
CA LYS A 179 9.16 14.72 9.34
C LYS A 179 9.57 13.26 9.23
N ASN A 180 10.08 12.71 10.31
CA ASN A 180 10.38 11.30 10.44
C ASN A 180 9.17 10.60 11.08
N TYR A 181 8.80 9.46 10.53
CA TYR A 181 7.73 8.61 11.03
C TYR A 181 8.28 7.23 11.35
N PHE A 182 7.92 6.72 12.52
CA PHE A 182 8.17 5.34 12.92
C PHE A 182 6.82 4.68 13.18
N GLY A 183 6.62 3.52 12.60
CA GLY A 183 5.41 2.72 12.74
C GLY A 183 5.71 1.27 13.05
N PHE A 184 4.82 0.60 13.75
CA PHE A 184 4.85 -0.83 13.97
C PHE A 184 4.00 -1.53 12.91
N LEU A 185 4.47 -2.66 12.40
CA LEU A 185 3.79 -3.47 11.41
C LEU A 185 3.51 -4.86 11.97
N ALA A 186 2.28 -5.33 11.79
CA ALA A 186 1.90 -6.70 12.11
C ALA A 186 1.00 -7.24 11.00
N ASN A 187 1.41 -8.34 10.36
CA ASN A 187 0.68 -8.98 9.28
C ASN A 187 0.51 -10.47 9.58
N ILE A 188 -0.64 -11.01 9.22
CA ILE A 188 -0.94 -12.44 9.23
C ILE A 188 -1.16 -12.84 7.78
N SER A 189 -0.35 -13.76 7.27
CA SER A 189 -0.53 -14.31 5.92
C SER A 189 -1.29 -15.61 6.01
N PHE A 190 -2.46 -15.69 5.38
CA PHE A 190 -3.30 -16.89 5.26
C PHE A 190 -3.00 -17.61 3.96
#